data_b37ab17a6d835c321b13f8d26a3d08ad
#
_entry.id   b37ab17a6d835c321b13f8d26a3d08ad
#
_cell.length_a   1.000
_cell.length_b   1.000
_cell.length_c   1.000
_cell.angle_alpha   90.00
_cell.angle_beta   90.00
_cell.angle_gamma   90.00
#
_symmetry.space_group_name_H-M   'P 1'
#
loop_
_entity.id
_entity.type
_entity.pdbx_description
1 polymer ?
#
loop_
_entity_poly.entity_id
_entity_poly.type
_entity_poly.pdbx_seq_one_letter_code
_entity_poly.pdbx_strand_id
1 'polypeptide(L)'
;MFTLKQISIILWGCFFVFANAEARWTPVVDLPNGDVIYWSDDYQKDKNHRYWVEELRDLKEPKEKIKSYVTDYEVDCEKERIRAHAYAYYADYQAQSFLEKESPPENRKIWAYAVWNEYVKHMVSNYCFEE
;
A
#
# COMPACT_ATOMS: atom_id res chain seq x y z
N MET A 1 -7.29 7.31 -47.44
CA MET A 1 -6.89 7.29 -47.03
C MET A 1 -6.47 7.31 -46.06
N PHE A 2 -6.15 7.41 -45.45
CA PHE A 2 -5.56 7.32 -44.57
C PHE A 2 -6.06 7.41 -43.46
N THR A 3 -6.45 7.47 -43.24
CA THR A 3 -7.07 7.57 -42.09
C THR A 3 -7.02 6.48 -41.21
N LEU A 4 -6.82 5.39 -41.58
CA LEU A 4 -6.65 4.31 -40.78
C LEU A 4 -5.69 4.43 -39.78
N LYS A 5 -4.62 5.00 -40.01
CA LYS A 5 -3.60 5.06 -39.09
C LYS A 5 -3.93 5.84 -37.88
N GLN A 6 -4.78 6.78 -37.96
CA GLN A 6 -5.07 7.52 -36.85
C GLN A 6 -5.77 6.83 -35.80
N ILE A 7 -6.57 5.94 -36.14
CA ILE A 7 -7.33 5.19 -35.21
C ILE A 7 -6.50 4.40 -34.30
N SER A 8 -5.49 3.79 -34.80
CA SER A 8 -4.68 2.98 -33.99
C SER A 8 -4.02 3.76 -32.94
N ILE A 9 -3.64 4.94 -33.20
CA ILE A 9 -2.96 5.72 -32.22
C ILE A 9 -3.79 5.98 -31.01
N ILE A 10 -5.02 6.24 -31.19
CA ILE A 10 -5.87 6.52 -30.09
C ILE A 10 -6.00 5.40 -29.14
N LEU A 11 -6.06 4.22 -29.62
CA LEU A 11 -6.21 3.10 -28.77
C LEU A 11 -5.08 2.89 -27.82
N TRP A 12 -3.91 3.27 -28.20
CA TRP A 12 -2.80 3.07 -27.35
C TRP A 12 -2.92 3.74 -26.02
N GLY A 13 -3.43 4.94 -26.01
CA GLY A 13 -3.45 5.69 -24.79
C GLY A 13 -4.13 5.00 -23.66
N CYS A 14 -5.13 4.24 -23.93
CA CYS A 14 -5.86 3.60 -22.88
C CYS A 14 -5.10 2.52 -22.19
N PHE A 15 -4.29 1.80 -22.88
CA PHE A 15 -3.57 0.74 -22.26
C PHE A 15 -2.58 1.18 -21.26
N PHE A 16 -1.90 2.26 -21.46
CA PHE A 16 -0.90 2.70 -20.55
C PHE A 16 -1.46 2.99 -19.19
N VAL A 17 -2.65 3.53 -19.14
CA VAL A 17 -3.23 3.89 -17.89
C VAL A 17 -3.48 2.67 -17.03
N PHE A 18 -4.00 1.62 -17.59
CA PHE A 18 -4.26 0.44 -16.83
C PHE A 18 -3.00 -0.24 -16.33
N ALA A 19 -2.00 -0.27 -17.14
CA ALA A 19 -0.78 -0.92 -16.74
C ALA A 19 -0.18 -0.25 -15.55
N ASN A 20 -0.21 1.07 -15.51
CA ASN A 20 0.35 1.78 -14.40
C ASN A 20 -0.41 1.52 -13.13
N ALA A 21 -1.71 1.44 -13.20
CA ALA A 21 -2.50 1.24 -12.02
C ALA A 21 -2.20 -0.08 -11.36
N GLU A 22 -1.91 -1.10 -12.14
CA GLU A 22 -1.67 -2.40 -11.59
C GLU A 22 -0.29 -2.60 -11.05
N ALA A 23 0.65 -1.75 -11.48
CA ALA A 23 2.02 -1.94 -11.07
C ALA A 23 2.35 -1.30 -9.74
N ARG A 24 1.36 -0.83 -9.02
CA ARG A 24 1.66 -0.05 -7.84
C ARG A 24 2.01 -0.86 -6.60
N TRP A 25 1.70 -2.14 -6.57
CA TRP A 25 1.90 -2.97 -5.38
C TRP A 25 3.01 -3.99 -5.58
N THR A 26 3.95 -4.04 -4.62
CA THR A 26 5.04 -5.00 -4.66
C THR A 26 4.89 -5.99 -3.51
N PRO A 27 4.84 -7.29 -3.77
CA PRO A 27 4.68 -8.27 -2.70
C PRO A 27 5.90 -8.28 -1.79
N VAL A 28 5.65 -8.35 -0.49
CA VAL A 28 6.71 -8.27 0.49
C VAL A 28 6.81 -9.53 1.32
N VAL A 29 5.67 -10.07 1.77
CA VAL A 29 5.71 -11.24 2.62
C VAL A 29 4.43 -12.03 2.53
N ASP A 30 4.58 -13.37 2.60
CA ASP A 30 3.46 -14.28 2.68
C ASP A 30 3.35 -14.66 4.15
N LEU A 31 2.22 -14.44 4.75
CA LEU A 31 2.04 -14.75 6.15
C LEU A 31 1.66 -16.22 6.33
N PRO A 32 1.91 -16.79 7.50
CA PRO A 32 1.60 -18.19 7.73
C PRO A 32 0.15 -18.57 7.49
N ASN A 33 -0.78 -17.64 7.72
CA ASN A 33 -2.19 -17.93 7.50
C ASN A 33 -2.61 -17.82 6.04
N GLY A 34 -1.68 -17.48 5.17
CA GLY A 34 -1.99 -17.38 3.74
C GLY A 34 -2.25 -15.99 3.24
N ASP A 35 -2.30 -15.00 4.12
CA ASP A 35 -2.47 -13.62 3.68
C ASP A 35 -1.17 -13.17 3.03
N VAL A 36 -1.27 -12.22 2.10
CA VAL A 36 -0.09 -11.68 1.43
C VAL A 36 -0.04 -10.18 1.67
N ILE A 37 1.12 -9.68 2.01
CA ILE A 37 1.32 -8.26 2.25
C ILE A 37 2.12 -7.66 1.12
N TYR A 38 1.67 -6.49 0.67
CA TYR A 38 2.33 -5.75 -0.41
C TYR A 38 2.60 -4.34 0.07
N TRP A 39 3.65 -3.71 -0.43
CA TRP A 39 3.90 -2.30 -0.17
C TRP A 39 3.71 -1.54 -1.46
N SER A 40 3.23 -0.29 -1.32
CA SER A 40 3.03 0.55 -2.48
C SER A 40 4.37 1.05 -3.01
N ASP A 41 4.47 1.13 -4.31
CA ASP A 41 5.67 1.68 -4.94
C ASP A 41 5.65 3.20 -4.83
N ASP A 42 4.50 3.78 -4.51
CA ASP A 42 4.38 5.21 -4.34
C ASP A 42 4.38 5.54 -2.87
N TYR A 43 5.25 6.43 -2.45
CA TYR A 43 5.28 6.87 -1.06
C TYR A 43 5.78 8.29 -1.02
N GLN A 44 5.58 8.98 0.09
CA GLN A 44 5.98 10.36 0.22
C GLN A 44 6.87 10.53 1.43
N LYS A 45 7.79 11.47 1.34
CA LYS A 45 8.69 11.77 2.43
C LYS A 45 8.55 13.25 2.75
N ASP A 46 8.37 13.58 4.02
CA ASP A 46 8.27 14.99 4.38
C ASP A 46 9.61 15.47 4.94
N LYS A 47 9.68 16.75 5.26
CA LYS A 47 10.93 17.34 5.67
C LYS A 47 11.37 16.96 7.06
N ASN A 48 10.54 16.22 7.79
CA ASN A 48 10.89 15.78 9.13
C ASN A 48 11.37 14.35 9.15
N HIS A 49 11.79 13.82 8.00
CA HIS A 49 12.25 12.45 7.88
C HIS A 49 11.16 11.45 8.24
N ARG A 50 9.92 11.76 7.88
CA ARG A 50 8.81 10.86 8.03
C ARG A 50 8.42 10.39 6.64
N TYR A 51 8.11 9.10 6.52
CA TYR A 51 7.61 8.56 5.26
C TYR A 51 6.16 8.18 5.45
N TRP A 52 5.37 8.41 4.42
CA TRP A 52 3.95 8.06 4.41
C TRP A 52 3.78 6.98 3.37
N VAL A 53 3.53 5.76 3.83
CA VAL A 53 3.53 4.59 2.97
C VAL A 53 2.24 3.83 3.10
N GLU A 54 1.92 3.01 2.10
CA GLU A 54 0.70 2.22 2.12
C GLU A 54 1.04 0.75 2.09
N GLU A 55 0.32 -0.03 2.88
CA GLU A 55 0.47 -1.46 2.94
C GLU A 55 -0.85 -2.11 2.55
N LEU A 56 -0.83 -2.98 1.56
CA LEU A 56 -2.01 -3.71 1.14
C LEU A 56 -1.94 -5.12 1.69
N ARG A 57 -3.04 -5.60 2.21
CA ARG A 57 -3.10 -6.98 2.67
C ARG A 57 -4.24 -7.69 1.97
N ASP A 58 -3.91 -8.75 1.23
CA ASP A 58 -4.90 -9.61 0.60
C ASP A 58 -5.18 -10.74 1.57
N LEU A 59 -6.44 -10.95 1.92
CA LEU A 59 -6.82 -11.94 2.89
C LEU A 59 -7.05 -13.29 2.22
N LYS A 60 -6.43 -14.34 2.73
CA LYS A 60 -6.68 -15.65 2.19
C LYS A 60 -8.12 -16.02 2.41
N GLU A 61 -8.64 -15.70 3.59
CA GLU A 61 -10.03 -15.97 3.90
C GLU A 61 -10.75 -14.66 4.14
N PRO A 62 -11.63 -14.28 3.22
CA PRO A 62 -12.35 -13.03 3.36
C PRO A 62 -13.09 -12.93 4.67
N LYS A 63 -13.14 -11.74 5.22
CA LYS A 63 -13.84 -11.50 6.45
C LYS A 63 -15.07 -10.69 6.15
N GLU A 64 -16.24 -11.29 6.25
CA GLU A 64 -17.48 -10.66 5.84
C GLU A 64 -17.37 -10.32 4.37
N LYS A 65 -17.46 -9.04 4.00
CA LYS A 65 -17.35 -8.65 2.62
C LYS A 65 -15.95 -8.23 2.24
N ILE A 66 -15.02 -8.21 3.19
CA ILE A 66 -13.70 -7.65 2.95
C ILE A 66 -12.74 -8.71 2.46
N LYS A 67 -12.13 -8.47 1.30
CA LYS A 67 -11.11 -9.37 0.77
C LYS A 67 -9.72 -8.77 0.85
N SER A 68 -9.62 -7.46 0.93
CA SER A 68 -8.32 -6.81 1.10
C SER A 68 -8.49 -5.49 1.82
N TYR A 69 -7.41 -4.99 2.40
CA TYR A 69 -7.46 -3.66 2.98
C TYR A 69 -6.09 -3.00 2.90
N VAL A 70 -6.10 -1.68 2.91
CA VAL A 70 -4.89 -0.89 2.80
C VAL A 70 -4.73 -0.09 4.09
N THR A 71 -3.54 -0.15 4.66
CA THR A 71 -3.22 0.61 5.86
C THR A 71 -2.29 1.74 5.47
N ASP A 72 -2.63 2.96 5.91
CA ASP A 72 -1.74 4.10 5.70
C ASP A 72 -0.85 4.19 6.91
N TYR A 73 0.45 4.05 6.71
CA TYR A 73 1.42 4.11 7.81
C TYR A 73 2.27 5.35 7.76
N GLU A 74 2.60 5.85 8.93
CA GLU A 74 3.61 6.87 9.08
C GLU A 74 4.86 6.15 9.59
N VAL A 75 5.98 6.32 8.89
CA VAL A 75 7.25 5.71 9.27
C VAL A 75 8.14 6.81 9.80
N ASP A 76 8.53 6.70 11.07
CA ASP A 76 9.38 7.68 11.73
C ASP A 76 10.80 7.12 11.71
N CYS A 77 11.62 7.61 10.80
CA CYS A 77 12.96 7.08 10.63
C CYS A 77 13.88 7.42 11.78
N GLU A 78 13.65 8.54 12.41
CA GLU A 78 14.50 8.97 13.49
C GLU A 78 14.42 8.02 14.69
N LYS A 79 13.22 7.63 15.04
CA LYS A 79 13.03 6.73 16.19
C LYS A 79 12.74 5.31 15.76
N GLU A 80 12.81 5.04 14.47
CA GLU A 80 12.61 3.69 13.91
C GLU A 80 11.33 3.03 14.41
N ARG A 81 10.21 3.64 14.06
CA ARG A 81 8.91 3.17 14.49
C ARG A 81 7.86 3.51 13.44
N ILE A 82 6.72 2.83 13.50
CA ILE A 82 5.63 3.12 12.57
C ILE A 82 4.31 3.19 13.34
N ARG A 83 3.34 3.85 12.76
CA ARG A 83 1.98 3.78 13.29
C ARG A 83 0.98 3.93 12.17
N ALA A 84 -0.18 3.30 12.35
CA ALA A 84 -1.24 3.33 11.35
C ALA A 84 -2.11 4.57 11.54
N HIS A 85 -2.46 5.21 10.45
CA HIS A 85 -3.31 6.38 10.47
C HIS A 85 -4.70 6.12 9.93
N ALA A 86 -4.85 5.18 9.02
CA ALA A 86 -6.14 4.92 8.41
C ALA A 86 -6.16 3.55 7.77
N TYR A 87 -7.36 3.00 7.64
CA TYR A 87 -7.57 1.71 7.01
C TYR A 87 -8.66 1.86 5.96
N ALA A 88 -8.40 1.38 4.76
CA ALA A 88 -9.41 1.38 3.70
C ALA A 88 -9.72 -0.06 3.34
N TYR A 89 -11.00 -0.41 3.34
CA TYR A 89 -11.43 -1.79 3.13
C TYR A 89 -12.04 -1.97 1.75
N TYR A 90 -11.78 -3.14 1.16
CA TYR A 90 -12.18 -3.40 -0.21
C TYR A 90 -12.88 -4.74 -0.35
N ALA A 91 -13.85 -4.80 -1.26
CA ALA A 91 -14.63 -6.01 -1.47
C ALA A 91 -13.93 -7.01 -2.38
N ASP A 92 -12.80 -6.63 -2.95
CA ASP A 92 -12.07 -7.54 -3.82
C ASP A 92 -10.58 -7.47 -3.49
N TYR A 93 -9.79 -8.33 -4.12
CA TYR A 93 -8.35 -8.37 -3.87
C TYR A 93 -7.66 -7.20 -4.55
N GLN A 94 -6.45 -6.92 -4.13
CA GLN A 94 -5.61 -5.88 -4.72
C GLN A 94 -6.25 -4.49 -4.64
N ALA A 95 -6.95 -4.24 -3.53
CA ALA A 95 -7.57 -2.95 -3.26
C ALA A 95 -8.53 -2.54 -4.38
N GLN A 96 -9.38 -3.48 -4.79
CA GLN A 96 -10.40 -3.19 -5.78
C GLN A 96 -11.75 -3.17 -5.12
N SER A 97 -12.66 -2.35 -5.62
CA SER A 97 -14.03 -2.26 -5.12
C SER A 97 -14.08 -1.71 -3.70
N PHE A 98 -13.80 -0.45 -3.58
CA PHE A 98 -13.74 0.25 -2.28
C PHE A 98 -15.05 0.13 -1.50
N LEU A 99 -14.95 -0.15 -0.22
CA LEU A 99 -16.12 -0.24 0.66
C LEU A 99 -16.19 0.93 1.62
N GLU A 100 -15.17 1.11 2.44
CA GLU A 100 -15.19 2.19 3.40
C GLU A 100 -13.80 2.45 3.96
N LYS A 101 -13.62 3.59 4.58
CA LYS A 101 -12.36 3.98 5.16
C LYS A 101 -12.59 4.44 6.58
N GLU A 102 -11.69 4.08 7.48
CA GLU A 102 -11.81 4.53 8.85
C GLU A 102 -10.46 4.97 9.37
N SER A 103 -10.47 5.88 10.34
CA SER A 103 -9.25 6.38 10.97
C SER A 103 -9.40 6.24 12.46
N PRO A 104 -8.48 5.58 13.13
CA PRO A 104 -8.55 5.49 14.58
C PRO A 104 -8.38 6.87 15.19
N PRO A 105 -8.97 7.11 16.35
CA PRO A 105 -8.78 8.39 17.02
C PRO A 105 -7.32 8.57 17.41
N GLU A 106 -6.90 9.80 17.57
CA GLU A 106 -5.50 10.10 17.81
C GLU A 106 -4.91 9.30 18.97
N ASN A 107 -5.67 9.11 20.02
CA ASN A 107 -5.15 8.40 21.19
C ASN A 107 -5.05 6.90 20.99
N ARG A 108 -5.47 6.40 19.83
CA ARG A 108 -5.32 4.98 19.52
C ARG A 108 -4.32 4.74 18.41
N LYS A 109 -3.65 5.79 17.94
CA LYS A 109 -2.59 5.62 16.94
C LYS A 109 -1.30 5.32 17.68
N ILE A 110 -1.06 4.04 17.89
CA ILE A 110 0.03 3.58 18.74
C ILE A 110 1.27 3.27 17.92
N TRP A 111 2.42 3.70 18.43
CA TRP A 111 3.68 3.44 17.75
C TRP A 111 4.13 2.00 17.97
N ALA A 112 4.61 1.36 16.90
CA ALA A 112 5.25 0.06 16.97
C ALA A 112 6.72 0.29 16.62
N TYR A 113 7.62 -0.23 17.46
CA TYR A 113 9.05 0.04 17.31
C TYR A 113 9.80 -1.11 16.65
N ALA A 114 10.76 -0.76 15.80
CA ALA A 114 11.54 -1.75 15.08
C ALA A 114 12.30 -2.69 16.03
N VAL A 115 12.73 -2.17 17.14
CA VAL A 115 13.51 -2.98 18.08
C VAL A 115 12.68 -4.13 18.66
N TRP A 116 11.35 -4.02 18.67
CA TRP A 116 10.50 -5.05 19.24
C TRP A 116 9.75 -5.88 18.19
N ASN A 117 9.88 -5.56 16.91
CA ASN A 117 9.03 -6.19 15.90
C ASN A 117 9.78 -6.32 14.58
N GLU A 118 9.96 -7.56 14.13
CA GLU A 118 10.72 -7.80 12.89
C GLU A 118 10.09 -7.19 11.66
N TYR A 119 8.79 -7.19 11.57
CA TYR A 119 8.11 -6.62 10.41
C TYR A 119 8.34 -5.11 10.38
N VAL A 120 8.24 -4.45 11.53
CA VAL A 120 8.46 -3.01 11.61
C VAL A 120 9.91 -2.72 11.24
N LYS A 121 10.84 -3.57 11.69
CA LYS A 121 12.23 -3.39 11.38
C LYS A 121 12.46 -3.46 9.89
N HIS A 122 11.80 -4.39 9.23
CA HIS A 122 11.93 -4.56 7.79
C HIS A 122 11.40 -3.32 7.06
N MET A 123 10.26 -2.79 7.47
CA MET A 123 9.68 -1.62 6.85
C MET A 123 10.56 -0.40 7.06
N VAL A 124 11.04 -0.20 8.28
CA VAL A 124 11.92 0.93 8.57
C VAL A 124 13.20 0.82 7.74
N SER A 125 13.77 -0.37 7.63
CA SER A 125 14.98 -0.55 6.84
C SER A 125 14.75 -0.23 5.37
N ASN A 126 13.59 -0.63 4.85
CA ASN A 126 13.32 -0.43 3.45
C ASN A 126 13.18 1.04 3.09
N TYR A 127 12.50 1.80 3.92
CA TYR A 127 12.24 3.20 3.56
C TYR A 127 13.27 4.17 4.10
N CYS A 128 13.86 3.87 5.24
CA CYS A 128 14.71 4.85 5.91
C CYS A 128 16.17 4.78 5.53
N PHE A 129 16.64 3.60 5.15
CA PHE A 129 18.05 3.43 4.87
C PHE A 129 18.38 3.12 3.42
N GLU A 130 17.40 3.28 2.56
CA GLU A 130 17.62 3.03 1.19
C GLU A 130 18.29 4.22 0.57
N GLU A 131 19.22 4.02 -0.29
CA GLU A 131 19.89 5.08 -0.99
C GLU A 131 19.23 5.44 -2.30
#